data_1e0a99e7662d21a3df8eee6c7a70f792
#
_entry.id   1e0a99e7662d21a3df8eee6c7a70f792
#
_cell.length_a   1.000
_cell.length_b   1.000
_cell.length_c   1.000
_cell.angle_alpha   90.00
_cell.angle_beta   90.00
_cell.angle_gamma   90.00
#
_symmetry.space_group_name_H-M   'P 1'
#
loop_
_entity.id
_entity.type
_entity.pdbx_description
1 polymer ?
#
loop_
_entity_poly.entity_id
_entity_poly.type
_entity_poly.pdbx_seq_one_letter_code
_entity_poly.pdbx_strand_id
1 'polypeptide(L)'
;MGFEPIEKLKNKFGDGVGEVVNHRDEWSVYVQKPALIDALKFLKTEPGCEFNFLSDITSVDLFSQKPRFEVLYHLFSIPFHHRLRVKVKIGDGEKVPTATVLWDAANWHEREIYDLMGIEFEGHPDLRRILMRDEWIGHPLRKDYPLTYEAPQFSFNKDLPPEIVK
;
A
#
# COMPACT_ATOMS: atom_id res chain seq x y z
N MET A 1 -0.45 -18.75 -21.52
CA MET A 1 -1.87 -18.52 -21.23
C MET A 1 -1.98 -17.30 -20.34
N GLY A 2 -2.87 -16.36 -20.68
CA GLY A 2 -3.09 -15.18 -19.84
C GLY A 2 -3.87 -15.57 -18.56
N PHE A 3 -3.75 -14.75 -17.54
CA PHE A 3 -4.53 -14.91 -16.31
C PHE A 3 -5.88 -14.20 -16.49
N GLU A 4 -6.97 -14.96 -16.58
CA GLU A 4 -8.30 -14.47 -16.94
C GLU A 4 -8.75 -13.21 -16.18
N PRO A 5 -8.55 -13.09 -14.85
CA PRO A 5 -8.91 -11.88 -14.13
C PRO A 5 -8.20 -10.61 -14.63
N ILE A 6 -6.94 -10.73 -15.05
CA ILE A 6 -6.18 -9.59 -15.60
C ILE A 6 -6.68 -9.23 -16.99
N GLU A 7 -7.02 -10.20 -17.81
CA GLU A 7 -7.61 -9.95 -19.14
C GLU A 7 -8.95 -9.22 -19.03
N LYS A 8 -9.84 -9.66 -18.13
CA LYS A 8 -11.09 -8.96 -17.81
C LYS A 8 -10.83 -7.53 -17.33
N LEU A 9 -9.84 -7.35 -16.45
CA LEU A 9 -9.47 -6.03 -15.92
C LEU A 9 -8.99 -5.08 -17.03
N LYS A 10 -8.11 -5.57 -17.92
CA LYS A 10 -7.61 -4.80 -19.08
C LYS A 10 -8.73 -4.42 -20.04
N ASN A 11 -9.63 -5.36 -20.33
CA ASN A 11 -10.76 -5.10 -21.23
C ASN A 11 -11.69 -4.01 -20.69
N LYS A 12 -11.85 -3.92 -19.35
CA LYS A 12 -12.74 -2.95 -18.73
C LYS A 12 -12.12 -1.57 -18.55
N PHE A 13 -10.84 -1.51 -18.14
CA PHE A 13 -10.19 -0.26 -17.73
C PHE A 13 -9.16 0.25 -18.74
N GLY A 14 -8.85 -0.52 -19.79
CA GLY A 14 -7.95 -0.09 -20.87
C GLY A 14 -6.65 0.50 -20.34
N ASP A 15 -6.42 1.79 -20.66
CA ASP A 15 -5.22 2.52 -20.26
C ASP A 15 -5.06 2.73 -18.73
N GLY A 16 -6.13 2.51 -17.96
CA GLY A 16 -6.07 2.51 -16.49
C GLY A 16 -5.28 1.34 -15.90
N VAL A 17 -5.02 0.30 -16.73
CA VAL A 17 -4.25 -0.89 -16.36
C VAL A 17 -2.92 -0.86 -17.10
N GLY A 18 -1.84 -0.79 -16.36
CA GLY A 18 -0.48 -0.72 -16.89
C GLY A 18 0.18 -2.08 -17.06
N GLU A 19 1.46 -2.13 -16.68
CA GLU A 19 2.29 -3.31 -16.81
C GLU A 19 1.74 -4.51 -16.01
N VAL A 20 1.84 -5.69 -16.60
CA VAL A 20 1.53 -6.97 -15.96
C VAL A 20 2.80 -7.79 -15.86
N VAL A 21 3.12 -8.25 -14.68
CA VAL A 21 4.30 -9.06 -14.40
C VAL A 21 3.85 -10.41 -13.86
N ASN A 22 4.37 -11.49 -14.45
CA ASN A 22 4.28 -12.84 -13.88
C ASN A 22 5.69 -13.26 -13.44
N HIS A 23 5.83 -13.58 -12.19
CA HIS A 23 7.08 -14.10 -11.66
C HIS A 23 6.77 -15.32 -10.77
N ARG A 24 7.23 -16.50 -11.17
CA ARG A 24 7.02 -17.78 -10.46
C ARG A 24 5.54 -18.07 -10.17
N ASP A 25 4.69 -17.87 -11.18
CA ASP A 25 3.23 -18.01 -11.12
C ASP A 25 2.52 -17.03 -10.19
N GLU A 26 3.23 -16.01 -9.67
CA GLU A 26 2.63 -14.89 -8.98
C GLU A 26 2.38 -13.73 -9.94
N TRP A 27 1.12 -13.39 -10.11
CA TRP A 27 0.68 -12.31 -10.99
C TRP A 27 0.64 -10.98 -10.26
N SER A 28 1.20 -9.97 -10.89
CA SER A 28 1.15 -8.57 -10.45
C SER A 28 0.66 -7.68 -11.59
N VAL A 29 -0.16 -6.70 -11.28
CA VAL A 29 -0.69 -5.73 -12.24
C VAL A 29 -0.55 -4.32 -11.69
N TYR A 30 -0.03 -3.40 -12.50
CA TYR A 30 -0.04 -1.99 -12.16
C TYR A 30 -1.36 -1.36 -12.57
N VAL A 31 -1.92 -0.55 -11.69
CA VAL A 31 -3.15 0.21 -11.94
C VAL A 31 -2.85 1.69 -11.68
N GLN A 32 -3.37 2.55 -12.53
CA GLN A 32 -3.25 4.00 -12.31
C GLN A 32 -4.09 4.44 -11.12
N LYS A 33 -3.56 5.38 -10.32
CA LYS A 33 -4.22 5.87 -9.09
C LYS A 33 -5.69 6.24 -9.26
N PRO A 34 -6.12 6.97 -10.32
CA PRO A 34 -7.53 7.31 -10.50
C PRO A 34 -8.46 6.11 -10.69
N ALA A 35 -7.95 5.01 -11.27
CA ALA A 35 -8.72 3.80 -11.54
C ALA A 35 -8.66 2.78 -10.40
N LEU A 36 -7.86 3.04 -9.35
CA LEU A 36 -7.51 2.04 -8.32
C LEU A 36 -8.75 1.43 -7.64
N ILE A 37 -9.61 2.26 -7.06
CA ILE A 37 -10.76 1.78 -6.27
C ILE A 37 -11.77 1.06 -7.15
N ASP A 38 -12.02 1.57 -8.36
CA ASP A 38 -12.92 0.92 -9.30
C ASP A 38 -12.37 -0.42 -9.79
N ALA A 39 -11.06 -0.51 -10.02
CA ALA A 39 -10.38 -1.74 -10.39
C ALA A 39 -10.43 -2.78 -9.24
N LEU A 40 -10.16 -2.35 -8.00
CA LEU A 40 -10.25 -3.21 -6.82
C LEU A 40 -11.69 -3.70 -6.59
N LYS A 41 -12.68 -2.80 -6.74
CA LYS A 41 -14.10 -3.14 -6.66
C LYS A 41 -14.49 -4.16 -7.73
N PHE A 42 -14.07 -3.94 -8.97
CA PHE A 42 -14.30 -4.87 -10.07
C PHE A 42 -13.72 -6.25 -9.76
N LEU A 43 -12.46 -6.33 -9.37
CA LEU A 43 -11.81 -7.60 -9.01
C LEU A 43 -12.55 -8.32 -7.86
N LYS A 44 -13.09 -7.57 -6.90
CA LYS A 44 -13.85 -8.14 -5.78
C LYS A 44 -15.18 -8.73 -6.21
N THR A 45 -15.91 -8.10 -7.15
CA THR A 45 -17.31 -8.39 -7.43
C THR A 45 -17.56 -9.10 -8.76
N GLU A 46 -16.60 -9.06 -9.69
CA GLU A 46 -16.78 -9.65 -11.03
C GLU A 46 -16.84 -11.17 -10.97
N PRO A 47 -17.85 -11.81 -11.59
CA PRO A 47 -17.92 -13.26 -11.71
C PRO A 47 -16.66 -13.84 -12.36
N GLY A 48 -16.08 -14.87 -11.74
CA GLY A 48 -14.83 -15.50 -12.16
C GLY A 48 -13.57 -14.78 -11.71
N CYS A 49 -13.68 -13.61 -11.06
CA CYS A 49 -12.59 -12.95 -10.34
C CYS A 49 -12.74 -13.17 -8.83
N GLU A 50 -13.79 -12.60 -8.26
CA GLU A 50 -14.24 -12.75 -6.86
C GLU A 50 -13.09 -12.72 -5.84
N PHE A 51 -12.20 -11.71 -5.96
CA PHE A 51 -11.14 -11.47 -4.98
C PHE A 51 -11.74 -10.88 -3.71
N ASN A 52 -12.44 -11.72 -2.96
CA ASN A 52 -13.22 -11.34 -1.79
C ASN A 52 -12.38 -11.20 -0.52
N PHE A 53 -11.13 -11.65 -0.53
CA PHE A 53 -10.23 -11.58 0.61
C PHE A 53 -9.04 -10.67 0.32
N LEU A 54 -8.89 -9.62 1.12
CA LEU A 54 -7.71 -8.78 1.17
C LEU A 54 -6.72 -9.41 2.16
N SER A 55 -5.65 -9.98 1.65
CA SER A 55 -4.65 -10.65 2.48
C SER A 55 -3.74 -9.65 3.18
N ASP A 56 -3.36 -8.58 2.46
CA ASP A 56 -2.45 -7.56 2.96
C ASP A 56 -2.49 -6.30 2.09
N ILE A 57 -2.13 -5.15 2.68
CA ILE A 57 -1.71 -3.95 1.95
C ILE A 57 -0.35 -3.56 2.50
N THR A 58 0.63 -3.41 1.62
CA THR A 58 1.97 -2.99 2.00
C THR A 58 2.52 -1.92 1.07
N SER A 59 3.64 -1.33 1.42
CA SER A 59 4.29 -0.33 0.58
C SER A 59 5.79 -0.55 0.45
N VAL A 60 6.35 -0.12 -0.67
CA VAL A 60 7.78 -0.17 -0.96
C VAL A 60 8.28 1.24 -1.24
N ASP A 61 9.35 1.65 -0.54
CA ASP A 61 10.09 2.86 -0.84
C ASP A 61 11.19 2.56 -1.86
N LEU A 62 11.05 3.07 -3.06
CA LEU A 62 12.04 2.93 -4.15
C LEU A 62 13.09 4.03 -4.12
N PHE A 63 13.01 4.97 -3.20
CA PHE A 63 13.90 6.10 -2.89
C PHE A 63 14.50 6.84 -4.09
N SER A 64 15.29 6.14 -4.93
CA SER A 64 15.97 6.73 -6.10
C SER A 64 15.08 6.81 -7.36
N GLN A 65 13.90 6.20 -7.33
CA GLN A 65 12.98 6.17 -8.47
C GLN A 65 11.90 7.25 -8.35
N LYS A 66 11.33 7.61 -9.49
CA LYS A 66 10.15 8.48 -9.58
C LYS A 66 9.08 7.76 -10.43
N PRO A 67 7.87 7.58 -9.91
CA PRO A 67 7.38 7.87 -8.55
C PRO A 67 8.11 7.07 -7.47
N ARG A 68 8.20 7.64 -6.23
CA ARG A 68 9.02 7.10 -5.15
C ARG A 68 8.45 5.84 -4.50
N PHE A 69 7.13 5.79 -4.29
CA PHE A 69 6.50 4.71 -3.55
C PHE A 69 5.66 3.81 -4.46
N GLU A 70 5.60 2.54 -4.10
CA GLU A 70 4.59 1.62 -4.59
C GLU A 70 3.73 1.16 -3.43
N VAL A 71 2.39 1.20 -3.58
CA VAL A 71 1.45 0.54 -2.67
C VAL A 71 0.95 -0.72 -3.34
N LEU A 72 0.98 -1.84 -2.60
CA LEU A 72 0.68 -3.17 -3.08
C LEU A 72 -0.51 -3.74 -2.31
N TYR A 73 -1.52 -4.17 -3.05
CA TYR A 73 -2.70 -4.84 -2.52
C TYR A 73 -2.61 -6.33 -2.85
N HIS A 74 -2.50 -7.18 -1.84
CA HIS A 74 -2.45 -8.63 -1.99
C HIS A 74 -3.85 -9.19 -1.88
N LEU A 75 -4.41 -9.59 -3.02
CA LEU A 75 -5.77 -10.08 -3.14
C LEU A 75 -5.79 -11.60 -3.27
N PHE A 76 -6.78 -12.22 -2.65
CA PHE A 76 -7.03 -13.64 -2.75
C PHE A 76 -8.50 -13.91 -3.06
N SER A 77 -8.74 -14.78 -4.03
CA SER A 77 -10.06 -15.30 -4.35
C SER A 77 -10.24 -16.63 -3.65
N ILE A 78 -11.13 -16.68 -2.67
CA ILE A 78 -11.41 -17.91 -1.93
C ILE A 78 -12.07 -18.95 -2.85
N PRO A 79 -13.06 -18.59 -3.71
CA PRO A 79 -13.71 -19.58 -4.57
C PRO A 79 -12.79 -20.21 -5.62
N PHE A 80 -11.87 -19.41 -6.18
CA PHE A 80 -11.02 -19.85 -7.30
C PHE A 80 -9.58 -20.15 -6.89
N HIS A 81 -9.21 -19.93 -5.62
CA HIS A 81 -7.84 -20.08 -5.11
C HIS A 81 -6.79 -19.27 -5.88
N HIS A 82 -7.21 -18.14 -6.45
CA HIS A 82 -6.34 -17.24 -7.19
C HIS A 82 -5.71 -16.20 -6.29
N ARG A 83 -4.46 -15.85 -6.59
CA ARG A 83 -3.74 -14.73 -5.97
C ARG A 83 -3.43 -13.68 -7.02
N LEU A 84 -3.60 -12.42 -6.66
CA LEU A 84 -3.27 -11.29 -7.50
C LEU A 84 -2.70 -10.17 -6.65
N ARG A 85 -1.61 -9.58 -7.11
CA ARG A 85 -1.04 -8.37 -6.52
C ARG A 85 -1.37 -7.17 -7.40
N VAL A 86 -2.15 -6.24 -6.88
CA VAL A 86 -2.41 -4.96 -7.54
C VAL A 86 -1.44 -3.93 -6.99
N LYS A 87 -0.78 -3.20 -7.89
CA LYS A 87 0.23 -2.20 -7.53
C LYS A 87 -0.17 -0.83 -8.04
N VAL A 88 0.06 0.19 -7.23
CA VAL A 88 -0.07 1.59 -7.64
C VAL A 88 1.20 2.35 -7.29
N LYS A 89 1.70 3.15 -8.25
CA LYS A 89 2.86 4.02 -8.04
C LYS A 89 2.39 5.41 -7.64
N ILE A 90 3.04 5.98 -6.64
CA ILE A 90 2.73 7.32 -6.12
C ILE A 90 4.01 8.11 -5.83
N GLY A 91 3.92 9.43 -5.97
CA GLY A 91 4.96 10.36 -5.57
C GLY A 91 5.01 10.59 -4.05
N ASP A 92 6.10 11.15 -3.57
CA ASP A 92 6.20 11.58 -2.18
C ASP A 92 5.21 12.73 -1.90
N GLY A 93 4.44 12.63 -0.82
CA GLY A 93 3.36 13.56 -0.48
C GLY A 93 2.05 13.36 -1.25
N GLU A 94 1.98 12.41 -2.19
CA GLU A 94 0.72 12.05 -2.83
C GLU A 94 -0.12 11.13 -1.95
N LYS A 95 -1.45 11.35 -1.97
CA LYS A 95 -2.42 10.51 -1.27
C LYS A 95 -2.93 9.37 -2.16
N VAL A 96 -3.30 8.26 -1.53
CA VAL A 96 -3.94 7.11 -2.18
C VAL A 96 -5.38 7.02 -1.71
N PRO A 97 -6.37 6.77 -2.59
CA PRO A 97 -7.72 6.54 -2.13
C PRO A 97 -7.81 5.30 -1.24
N THR A 98 -8.57 5.39 -0.13
CA THR A 98 -8.72 4.29 0.82
C THR A 98 -9.46 3.10 0.24
N ALA A 99 -9.01 1.89 0.55
CA ALA A 99 -9.70 0.65 0.24
C ALA A 99 -10.64 0.17 1.37
N THR A 100 -10.78 0.94 2.46
CA THR A 100 -11.70 0.61 3.57
C THR A 100 -13.16 0.53 3.12
N VAL A 101 -13.52 1.23 2.04
CA VAL A 101 -14.84 1.14 1.42
C VAL A 101 -15.12 -0.23 0.79
N LEU A 102 -14.08 -1.04 0.60
CA LEU A 102 -14.17 -2.39 0.01
C LEU A 102 -13.93 -3.49 1.04
N TRP A 103 -12.94 -3.33 1.90
CA TRP A 103 -12.57 -4.32 2.92
C TRP A 103 -12.27 -3.65 4.27
N ASP A 104 -12.93 -4.08 5.32
CA ASP A 104 -12.70 -3.56 6.68
C ASP A 104 -11.26 -3.77 7.16
N ALA A 105 -10.62 -4.87 6.73
CA ALA A 105 -9.23 -5.16 7.03
C ALA A 105 -8.26 -4.08 6.54
N ALA A 106 -8.59 -3.37 5.46
CA ALA A 106 -7.78 -2.28 4.92
C ALA A 106 -7.50 -1.19 5.95
N ASN A 107 -8.42 -0.94 6.89
CA ASN A 107 -8.25 0.05 7.96
C ASN A 107 -6.91 -0.14 8.70
N TRP A 108 -6.60 -1.37 9.08
CA TRP A 108 -5.39 -1.67 9.87
C TRP A 108 -4.12 -1.56 9.02
N HIS A 109 -4.14 -2.12 7.82
CA HIS A 109 -2.99 -2.09 6.90
C HIS A 109 -2.65 -0.67 6.44
N GLU A 110 -3.66 0.14 6.12
CA GLU A 110 -3.46 1.53 5.70
C GLU A 110 -2.90 2.39 6.83
N ARG A 111 -3.34 2.18 8.08
CA ARG A 111 -2.75 2.83 9.25
C ARG A 111 -1.32 2.43 9.49
N GLU A 112 -0.95 1.17 9.29
CA GLU A 112 0.42 0.70 9.38
C GLU A 112 1.32 1.39 8.33
N ILE A 113 0.87 1.45 7.09
CA ILE A 113 1.59 2.14 6.01
C ILE A 113 1.75 3.64 6.30
N TYR A 114 0.69 4.28 6.78
CA TYR A 114 0.74 5.67 7.21
C TYR A 114 1.76 5.86 8.33
N ASP A 115 1.72 5.03 9.35
CA ASP A 115 2.60 5.13 10.51
C ASP A 115 4.08 4.94 10.14
N LEU A 116 4.39 3.93 9.35
CA LEU A 116 5.76 3.52 9.07
C LEU A 116 6.37 4.19 7.82
N MET A 117 5.56 4.56 6.83
CA MET A 117 6.01 5.12 5.55
C MET A 117 5.53 6.55 5.28
N GLY A 118 4.52 7.03 6.03
CA GLY A 118 3.96 8.37 5.87
C GLY A 118 3.10 8.56 4.63
N ILE A 119 2.56 7.48 4.07
CA ILE A 119 1.64 7.55 2.93
C ILE A 119 0.23 7.79 3.47
N GLU A 120 -0.40 8.87 3.02
CA GLU A 120 -1.76 9.21 3.43
C GLU A 120 -2.81 8.53 2.56
N PHE A 121 -3.89 8.03 3.19
CA PHE A 121 -5.03 7.42 2.52
C PHE A 121 -6.24 8.36 2.56
N GLU A 122 -6.62 8.84 1.38
CA GLU A 122 -7.75 9.76 1.24
C GLU A 122 -9.09 9.05 1.49
N GLY A 123 -9.90 9.63 2.38
CA GLY A 123 -11.19 9.05 2.78
C GLY A 123 -11.10 7.95 3.85
N HIS A 124 -9.91 7.70 4.42
CA HIS A 124 -9.76 6.78 5.54
C HIS A 124 -10.52 7.32 6.77
N PRO A 125 -11.31 6.48 7.47
CA PRO A 125 -12.17 6.93 8.56
C PRO A 125 -11.41 7.43 9.81
N ASP A 126 -10.23 6.87 10.11
CA ASP A 126 -9.46 7.20 11.31
C ASP A 126 -7.96 6.91 11.07
N LEU A 127 -7.29 7.79 10.30
CA LEU A 127 -5.88 7.61 9.94
C LEU A 127 -4.96 8.14 11.04
N ARG A 128 -4.66 7.29 12.00
CA ARG A 128 -3.72 7.56 13.11
C ARG A 128 -2.69 6.46 13.25
N ARG A 129 -1.60 6.74 13.97
CA ARG A 129 -0.54 5.76 14.24
C ARG A 129 -1.09 4.50 14.91
N ILE A 130 -0.41 3.38 14.71
CA ILE A 130 -0.81 2.07 15.26
C ILE A 130 0.36 1.32 15.92
N LEU A 131 1.58 1.44 15.40
CA LEU A 131 2.77 0.75 15.88
C LEU A 131 3.71 1.67 16.64
N MET A 132 3.91 2.89 16.13
CA MET A 132 4.78 3.88 16.77
C MET A 132 4.00 4.67 17.82
N ARG A 133 4.74 5.23 18.80
CA ARG A 133 4.17 6.15 19.79
C ARG A 133 3.71 7.44 19.11
N ASP A 134 2.70 8.10 19.66
CA ASP A 134 2.15 9.34 19.09
C ASP A 134 3.20 10.45 18.96
N GLU A 135 4.15 10.50 19.92
CA GLU A 135 5.22 11.51 19.94
C GLU A 135 6.37 11.16 18.98
N TRP A 136 6.34 10.02 18.29
CA TRP A 136 7.43 9.62 17.40
C TRP A 136 7.50 10.55 16.19
N ILE A 137 8.72 11.06 15.91
CA ILE A 137 8.95 11.98 14.80
C ILE A 137 9.37 11.20 13.55
N GLY A 138 8.63 11.40 12.45
CA GLY A 138 8.92 10.79 11.16
C GLY A 138 8.33 9.38 10.99
N HIS A 139 8.84 8.65 9.99
CA HIS A 139 8.34 7.37 9.53
C HIS A 139 9.51 6.40 9.36
N PRO A 140 9.68 5.43 10.27
CA PRO A 140 10.95 4.70 10.43
C PRO A 140 11.28 3.72 9.29
N LEU A 141 10.33 3.32 8.44
CA LEU A 141 10.61 2.44 7.32
C LEU A 141 10.95 3.18 6.00
N ARG A 142 10.91 4.52 6.01
CA ARG A 142 11.42 5.29 4.87
C ARG A 142 12.93 5.14 4.76
N LYS A 143 13.44 4.98 3.54
CA LYS A 143 14.90 4.82 3.31
C LYS A 143 15.73 6.07 3.61
N ASP A 144 15.11 7.24 3.68
CA ASP A 144 15.72 8.48 4.11
C ASP A 144 15.64 8.71 5.63
N TYR A 145 14.99 7.81 6.37
CA TYR A 145 14.95 7.86 7.83
C TYR A 145 16.31 7.39 8.40
N PRO A 146 16.91 8.15 9.37
CA PRO A 146 18.20 7.78 9.95
C PRO A 146 18.14 6.44 10.71
N LEU A 147 19.05 5.53 10.40
CA LEU A 147 19.13 4.21 11.08
C LEU A 147 19.55 4.33 12.54
N THR A 148 20.25 5.40 12.90
CA THR A 148 20.79 5.65 14.24
C THR A 148 19.93 6.58 15.07
N TYR A 149 18.65 6.78 14.67
CA TYR A 149 17.74 7.59 15.46
C TYR A 149 17.31 6.84 16.72
N GLU A 150 17.74 7.33 17.88
CA GLU A 150 17.33 6.80 19.18
C GLU A 150 16.40 7.80 19.88
N ALA A 151 15.24 7.32 20.33
CA ALA A 151 14.37 8.13 21.17
C ALA A 151 15.00 8.24 22.58
N PRO A 152 14.90 9.43 23.24
CA PRO A 152 15.39 9.59 24.61
C PRO A 152 14.77 8.56 25.55
N GLN A 153 15.62 7.85 26.30
CA GLN A 153 15.16 6.81 27.23
C GLN A 153 14.54 7.39 28.51
N PHE A 154 14.89 8.64 28.86
CA PHE A 154 14.48 9.28 30.09
C PHE A 154 13.77 10.60 29.83
N SER A 155 12.80 10.92 30.67
CA SER A 155 11.99 12.15 30.53
C SER A 155 12.79 13.45 30.69
N PHE A 156 13.96 13.43 31.37
CA PHE A 156 14.80 14.63 31.56
C PHE A 156 15.57 15.04 30.30
N ASN A 157 15.69 14.17 29.29
CA ASN A 157 16.35 14.51 28.03
C ASN A 157 15.40 14.49 26.82
N LYS A 158 14.09 14.47 27.07
CA LYS A 158 13.07 14.45 26.01
C LYS A 158 13.10 15.67 25.08
N ASP A 159 13.60 16.80 25.57
CA ASP A 159 13.70 18.05 24.83
C ASP A 159 15.02 18.20 24.06
N LEU A 160 15.92 17.24 24.21
CA LEU A 160 17.15 17.20 23.43
C LEU A 160 16.86 16.58 22.06
N PRO A 161 17.37 17.18 20.98
CA PRO A 161 17.28 16.53 19.69
C PRO A 161 17.99 15.18 19.74
N PRO A 162 17.44 14.13 19.12
CA PRO A 162 18.10 12.83 19.10
C PRO A 162 19.49 12.95 18.49
N GLU A 163 20.48 12.36 19.14
CA GLU A 163 21.84 12.31 18.60
C GLU A 163 21.85 11.45 17.34
N ILE A 164 22.06 12.10 16.20
CA ILE A 164 22.36 11.39 14.96
C ILE A 164 23.82 10.98 15.04
N VAL A 165 24.07 9.74 15.42
CA VAL A 165 25.42 9.17 15.34
C VAL A 165 25.75 9.03 13.85
N LYS A 166 26.71 9.83 13.39
CA LYS A 166 27.18 9.84 12.01
C LYS A 166 28.13 8.66 11.75
#